data_ce9caecd759520f92b4ea3e5273c8bb6
#
_entry.id   ce9caecd759520f92b4ea3e5273c8bb6
#
_cell.length_a   1.000
_cell.length_b   1.000
_cell.length_c   1.000
_cell.angle_alpha   90.00
_cell.angle_beta   90.00
_cell.angle_gamma   90.00
#
_symmetry.space_group_name_H-M   'P 1'
#
loop_
_entity.id
_entity.type
_entity.pdbx_description
1 polymer ?
#
loop_
_entity_poly.entity_id
_entity_poly.type
_entity_poly.pdbx_seq_one_letter_code
_entity_poly.pdbx_strand_id
1 'polypeptide(L)'
;MVLTVLLIGGVIFLHRLLSSESIDMVFEPEEKGYHLNDLLTNSHSDLPSMKRMEQYIERWMSRNAIKGASLAIMQGEQLIYCKGFGWADKEMERQAEVGDIYRMASASKLITAVGIMKLCDEGLLTLDSKVFGPEGILNHFTDIKDKRAHNITVRQLLNHTSGFSRRMGDPMFRIADVMRWEELATTPTADQIIAFQLGMRLRSAPGGSAQYSNVGYLVLSRVIEKVSGVSYEKYLQEHVLRPAGCYDMHIARNYYQERFPNEVKYYGHDEERIESYDGSGVMRLREYGGNNITGLQGAGAWVASAAEMMRLVASIDGKPTVPDVLSAKSVAEMRNITRKGDYALGWARYNASNGSLIRTGTMSGTCAYIDYRENGISYVFFTNTSNYRGATFTNSIGRMVRDAMTRVEEWPSDRDMFVAVPQTTESESTTDSGDIS
;
A
#
# COMPACT_ATOMS: atom_id res chain seq x y z
N MET A 1 21.17 59.94 5.95
CA MET A 1 21.81 58.68 6.36
C MET A 1 20.81 57.56 6.80
N VAL A 2 19.67 57.91 7.40
CA VAL A 2 18.66 56.90 7.83
C VAL A 2 17.83 56.33 6.66
N LEU A 3 17.55 57.13 5.60
CA LEU A 3 16.77 56.68 4.44
C LEU A 3 17.51 55.66 3.55
N THR A 4 18.82 55.74 3.47
CA THR A 4 19.66 54.86 2.65
C THR A 4 19.81 53.46 3.26
N VAL A 5 19.78 53.36 4.58
CA VAL A 5 19.85 52.06 5.30
C VAL A 5 18.55 51.29 5.20
N LEU A 6 17.40 51.98 5.16
CA LEU A 6 16.09 51.34 4.98
C LEU A 6 15.87 50.83 3.55
N LEU A 7 16.42 51.52 2.52
CA LEU A 7 16.38 51.04 1.13
C LEU A 7 17.27 49.80 0.89
N ILE A 8 18.44 49.74 1.52
CA ILE A 8 19.35 48.59 1.40
C ILE A 8 18.77 47.39 2.14
N GLY A 9 18.17 47.59 3.32
CA GLY A 9 17.49 46.52 4.08
C GLY A 9 16.28 45.95 3.31
N GLY A 10 15.50 46.81 2.66
CA GLY A 10 14.34 46.39 1.84
C GLY A 10 14.74 45.62 0.59
N VAL A 11 15.84 46.01 -0.08
CA VAL A 11 16.34 45.31 -1.28
C VAL A 11 16.92 43.94 -0.92
N ILE A 12 17.62 43.83 0.22
CA ILE A 12 18.16 42.53 0.71
C ILE A 12 17.02 41.62 1.14
N PHE A 13 15.96 42.13 1.76
CA PHE A 13 14.79 41.35 2.14
C PHE A 13 13.98 40.90 0.92
N LEU A 14 13.83 41.79 -0.10
CA LEU A 14 13.16 41.44 -1.36
C LEU A 14 13.98 40.46 -2.20
N HIS A 15 15.30 40.55 -2.17
CA HIS A 15 16.18 39.57 -2.84
C HIS A 15 16.16 38.20 -2.16
N ARG A 16 15.96 38.12 -0.83
CA ARG A 16 15.74 36.86 -0.12
C ARG A 16 14.33 36.28 -0.34
N LEU A 17 13.34 37.11 -0.64
CA LEU A 17 11.98 36.67 -1.00
C LEU A 17 11.85 36.27 -2.46
N LEU A 18 12.71 36.78 -3.35
CA LEU A 18 12.73 36.48 -4.79
C LEU A 18 13.76 35.40 -5.16
N SER A 19 14.74 35.10 -4.30
CA SER A 19 15.44 33.85 -4.33
C SER A 19 14.59 32.80 -3.59
N SER A 20 13.42 32.45 -4.14
CA SER A 20 12.94 31.09 -4.02
C SER A 20 14.05 30.24 -4.64
N GLU A 21 14.93 29.74 -3.79
CA GLU A 21 15.61 28.50 -4.12
C GLU A 21 14.49 27.57 -4.56
N SER A 22 14.37 27.37 -5.88
CA SER A 22 13.84 26.15 -6.38
C SER A 22 14.57 25.10 -5.56
N ILE A 23 13.86 24.40 -4.70
CA ILE A 23 14.30 23.12 -4.18
C ILE A 23 14.35 22.28 -5.46
N ASP A 24 15.45 22.38 -6.19
CA ASP A 24 15.87 21.31 -7.06
C ASP A 24 15.94 20.13 -6.12
N MET A 25 14.89 19.29 -6.16
CA MET A 25 14.99 17.96 -5.63
C MET A 25 16.13 17.34 -6.43
N VAL A 26 17.34 17.43 -5.87
CA VAL A 26 18.46 16.62 -6.30
C VAL A 26 17.96 15.22 -6.00
N PHE A 27 17.43 14.56 -7.02
CA PHE A 27 17.34 13.12 -7.03
C PHE A 27 18.79 12.67 -6.89
N GLU A 28 19.18 12.27 -5.68
CA GLU A 28 20.40 11.48 -5.55
C GLU A 28 20.22 10.32 -6.54
N PRO A 29 21.23 10.02 -7.38
CA PRO A 29 21.11 8.92 -8.32
C PRO A 29 20.79 7.70 -7.47
N GLU A 30 19.58 7.13 -7.67
CA GLU A 30 19.20 5.88 -7.06
C GLU A 30 20.36 4.91 -7.28
N GLU A 31 20.87 4.31 -6.20
CA GLU A 31 21.76 3.16 -6.35
C GLU A 31 21.08 2.26 -7.38
N LYS A 32 21.79 1.89 -8.45
CA LYS A 32 21.29 0.99 -9.48
C LYS A 32 21.09 -0.40 -8.86
N GLY A 33 20.08 -0.50 -8.00
CA GLY A 33 19.51 -1.76 -7.55
C GLY A 33 18.73 -2.38 -8.72
N TYR A 34 18.82 -3.67 -8.89
CA TYR A 34 18.02 -4.38 -9.87
C TYR A 34 16.56 -4.43 -9.37
N HIS A 35 15.72 -3.58 -9.95
CA HIS A 35 14.31 -3.50 -9.56
C HIS A 35 13.54 -4.67 -10.20
N LEU A 36 12.79 -5.42 -9.40
CA LEU A 36 11.99 -6.56 -9.88
C LEU A 36 11.07 -6.16 -11.05
N ASN A 37 10.47 -4.98 -10.96
CA ASN A 37 9.54 -4.48 -11.97
C ASN A 37 10.20 -4.18 -13.34
N ASP A 38 11.49 -3.87 -13.35
CA ASP A 38 12.26 -3.62 -14.58
C ASP A 38 12.81 -4.92 -15.19
N LEU A 39 13.06 -5.92 -14.35
CA LEU A 39 13.67 -7.18 -14.75
C LEU A 39 12.65 -8.22 -15.22
N LEU A 40 11.47 -8.23 -14.61
CA LEU A 40 10.47 -9.27 -14.86
C LEU A 40 9.47 -8.84 -15.93
N THR A 41 9.21 -9.75 -16.87
CA THR A 41 8.17 -9.62 -17.88
C THR A 41 7.28 -10.85 -17.87
N ASN A 42 6.11 -10.76 -18.53
CA ASN A 42 5.20 -11.89 -18.67
C ASN A 42 5.84 -13.13 -19.29
N SER A 43 6.83 -12.94 -20.20
CA SER A 43 7.53 -14.05 -20.87
C SER A 43 8.29 -14.94 -19.90
N HIS A 44 8.74 -14.42 -18.75
CA HIS A 44 9.36 -15.23 -17.71
C HIS A 44 8.40 -16.27 -17.11
N SER A 45 7.10 -16.14 -17.30
CA SER A 45 6.08 -17.07 -16.80
C SER A 45 5.38 -17.86 -17.90
N ASP A 46 5.87 -17.83 -19.13
CA ASP A 46 5.34 -18.60 -20.26
C ASP A 46 5.72 -20.09 -20.18
N LEU A 47 5.09 -20.78 -19.22
CA LEU A 47 5.30 -22.19 -18.96
C LEU A 47 4.10 -23.03 -19.45
N PRO A 48 4.33 -24.11 -20.24
CA PRO A 48 3.23 -24.97 -20.70
C PRO A 48 2.37 -25.52 -19.57
N SER A 49 2.96 -25.87 -18.41
CA SER A 49 2.29 -26.39 -17.22
C SER A 49 1.32 -25.41 -16.56
N MET A 50 1.47 -24.10 -16.83
CA MET A 50 0.61 -23.04 -16.26
C MET A 50 -0.62 -22.70 -17.14
N LYS A 51 -0.63 -23.12 -18.41
CA LYS A 51 -1.68 -22.70 -19.38
C LYS A 51 -3.11 -22.98 -18.91
N ARG A 52 -3.35 -24.11 -18.25
CA ARG A 52 -4.71 -24.43 -17.76
C ARG A 52 -5.14 -23.51 -16.61
N MET A 53 -4.21 -23.13 -15.75
CA MET A 53 -4.41 -22.15 -14.69
C MET A 53 -4.73 -20.78 -15.31
N GLU A 54 -3.92 -20.31 -16.25
CA GLU A 54 -4.09 -19.03 -16.95
C GLU A 54 -5.45 -18.93 -17.63
N GLN A 55 -5.82 -19.92 -18.44
CA GLN A 55 -7.11 -19.97 -19.11
C GLN A 55 -8.31 -19.98 -18.13
N TYR A 56 -8.14 -20.56 -16.95
CA TYR A 56 -9.19 -20.51 -15.93
C TYR A 56 -9.33 -19.10 -15.35
N ILE A 57 -8.22 -18.41 -15.08
CA ILE A 57 -8.19 -17.02 -14.61
C ILE A 57 -8.83 -16.09 -15.65
N GLU A 58 -8.43 -16.19 -16.92
CA GLU A 58 -8.96 -15.37 -18.02
C GLU A 58 -10.47 -15.54 -18.20
N ARG A 59 -10.98 -16.79 -18.16
CA ARG A 59 -12.42 -17.07 -18.21
C ARG A 59 -13.15 -16.47 -17.01
N TRP A 60 -12.55 -16.51 -15.82
CA TRP A 60 -13.14 -15.92 -14.63
C TRP A 60 -13.13 -14.38 -14.75
N MET A 61 -12.06 -13.77 -15.23
CA MET A 61 -11.96 -12.32 -15.48
C MET A 61 -13.08 -11.89 -16.47
N SER A 62 -13.21 -12.58 -17.58
CA SER A 62 -14.27 -12.31 -18.58
C SER A 62 -15.67 -12.35 -17.98
N ARG A 63 -16.00 -13.39 -17.19
CA ARG A 63 -17.32 -13.54 -16.52
C ARG A 63 -17.61 -12.46 -15.49
N ASN A 64 -16.58 -11.83 -14.91
CA ASN A 64 -16.70 -10.79 -13.89
C ASN A 64 -16.40 -9.39 -14.45
N ALA A 65 -16.25 -9.24 -15.77
CA ALA A 65 -15.90 -8.00 -16.47
C ALA A 65 -14.60 -7.33 -15.99
N ILE A 66 -13.66 -8.11 -15.46
CA ILE A 66 -12.33 -7.62 -15.01
C ILE A 66 -11.49 -7.30 -16.24
N LYS A 67 -10.97 -6.07 -16.31
CA LYS A 67 -10.18 -5.59 -17.46
C LYS A 67 -8.75 -6.08 -17.40
N GLY A 68 -8.10 -5.97 -16.23
CA GLY A 68 -6.73 -6.39 -16.02
C GLY A 68 -6.50 -6.91 -14.61
N ALA A 69 -5.50 -7.77 -14.47
CA ALA A 69 -5.07 -8.34 -13.20
C ALA A 69 -3.58 -8.65 -13.20
N SER A 70 -3.01 -8.86 -12.02
CA SER A 70 -1.65 -9.36 -11.83
C SER A 70 -1.65 -10.44 -10.76
N LEU A 71 -0.89 -11.52 -10.98
CA LEU A 71 -0.73 -12.66 -10.08
C LEU A 71 0.74 -12.92 -9.82
N ALA A 72 1.14 -12.98 -8.55
CA ALA A 72 2.43 -13.50 -8.11
C ALA A 72 2.21 -14.72 -7.22
N ILE A 73 3.00 -15.77 -7.43
CA ILE A 73 2.94 -17.04 -6.66
C ILE A 73 4.34 -17.33 -6.11
N MET A 74 4.38 -17.59 -4.81
CA MET A 74 5.60 -17.93 -4.06
C MET A 74 5.46 -19.28 -3.39
N GLN A 75 6.51 -20.08 -3.43
CA GLN A 75 6.66 -21.32 -2.69
C GLN A 75 8.04 -21.37 -2.03
N GLY A 76 8.09 -21.61 -0.73
CA GLY A 76 9.37 -21.70 0.00
C GLY A 76 10.23 -20.45 -0.11
N GLU A 77 9.64 -19.25 -0.09
CA GLU A 77 10.28 -17.95 -0.29
C GLU A 77 10.87 -17.71 -1.71
N GLN A 78 10.56 -18.57 -2.66
CA GLN A 78 10.93 -18.40 -4.07
C GLN A 78 9.75 -17.91 -4.89
N LEU A 79 9.90 -16.84 -5.66
CA LEU A 79 8.90 -16.37 -6.62
C LEU A 79 8.93 -17.27 -7.85
N ILE A 80 7.99 -18.22 -7.89
CA ILE A 80 7.97 -19.27 -8.94
C ILE A 80 7.14 -18.90 -10.16
N TYR A 81 6.25 -17.92 -10.02
CA TYR A 81 5.37 -17.45 -11.11
C TYR A 81 4.94 -16.00 -10.85
N CYS A 82 5.00 -15.17 -11.90
CA CYS A 82 4.41 -13.83 -11.87
C CYS A 82 3.95 -13.40 -13.27
N LYS A 83 2.71 -12.95 -13.42
CA LYS A 83 2.15 -12.58 -14.73
C LYS A 83 1.04 -11.54 -14.61
N GLY A 84 1.03 -10.59 -15.57
CA GLY A 84 -0.08 -9.70 -15.87
C GLY A 84 -1.10 -10.38 -16.80
N PHE A 85 -2.38 -10.08 -16.62
CA PHE A 85 -3.49 -10.62 -17.41
C PHE A 85 -4.37 -9.48 -17.93
N GLY A 86 -4.79 -9.58 -19.20
CA GLY A 86 -5.67 -8.62 -19.83
C GLY A 86 -5.02 -7.23 -20.00
N TRP A 87 -5.74 -6.16 -19.65
CA TRP A 87 -5.39 -4.79 -20.01
C TRP A 87 -4.92 -4.00 -18.79
N ALA A 88 -3.75 -3.42 -18.86
CA ALA A 88 -3.33 -2.37 -17.95
C ALA A 88 -4.08 -1.06 -18.23
N ASP A 89 -4.21 -0.69 -19.50
CA ASP A 89 -5.06 0.39 -19.99
C ASP A 89 -5.70 -0.04 -21.31
N LYS A 90 -7.01 -0.32 -21.27
CA LYS A 90 -7.71 -0.88 -22.43
C LYS A 90 -7.84 0.13 -23.57
N GLU A 91 -8.09 1.38 -23.26
CA GLU A 91 -8.27 2.44 -24.25
C GLU A 91 -6.98 2.82 -24.94
N MET A 92 -5.85 2.62 -24.26
CA MET A 92 -4.50 2.78 -24.83
C MET A 92 -3.96 1.48 -25.43
N GLU A 93 -4.76 0.41 -25.47
CA GLU A 93 -4.37 -0.93 -25.92
C GLU A 93 -3.10 -1.48 -25.24
N ARG A 94 -2.83 -1.02 -23.99
CA ARG A 94 -1.68 -1.47 -23.20
C ARG A 94 -2.04 -2.73 -22.43
N GLN A 95 -1.36 -3.84 -22.75
CA GLN A 95 -1.48 -5.11 -22.03
C GLN A 95 -0.91 -4.99 -20.61
N ALA A 96 -1.44 -5.80 -19.69
CA ALA A 96 -0.91 -5.87 -18.34
C ALA A 96 0.40 -6.68 -18.29
N GLU A 97 1.40 -6.12 -17.62
CA GLU A 97 2.73 -6.71 -17.41
C GLU A 97 3.05 -6.94 -15.93
N VAL A 98 4.10 -7.71 -15.65
CA VAL A 98 4.54 -8.03 -14.28
C VAL A 98 4.89 -6.77 -13.50
N GLY A 99 5.56 -5.79 -14.13
CA GLY A 99 6.00 -4.54 -13.53
C GLY A 99 4.90 -3.50 -13.34
N ASP A 100 3.66 -3.78 -13.75
CA ASP A 100 2.55 -2.85 -13.53
C ASP A 100 2.18 -2.77 -12.06
N ILE A 101 1.96 -1.52 -11.59
CA ILE A 101 1.57 -1.26 -10.21
C ILE A 101 0.06 -0.97 -10.10
N TYR A 102 -0.52 -1.45 -9.00
CA TYR A 102 -1.95 -1.42 -8.72
C TYR A 102 -2.23 -0.77 -7.37
N ARG A 103 -3.29 0.03 -7.25
CA ARG A 103 -3.81 0.46 -5.94
C ARG A 103 -4.20 -0.76 -5.12
N MET A 104 -3.61 -0.88 -3.95
CA MET A 104 -3.85 -2.02 -3.07
C MET A 104 -5.02 -1.81 -2.11
N ALA A 105 -5.58 -0.60 -2.07
CA ALA A 105 -6.61 -0.24 -1.10
C ALA A 105 -6.21 -0.67 0.33
N SER A 106 -7.10 -1.30 1.09
CA SER A 106 -6.81 -1.71 2.47
C SER A 106 -5.67 -2.72 2.66
N ALA A 107 -5.12 -3.31 1.58
CA ALA A 107 -3.89 -4.10 1.69
C ALA A 107 -2.69 -3.23 2.12
N SER A 108 -2.71 -1.94 1.84
CA SER A 108 -1.76 -0.93 2.32
C SER A 108 -1.54 -0.94 3.84
N LYS A 109 -2.54 -1.37 4.59
CA LYS A 109 -2.44 -1.45 6.07
C LYS A 109 -1.35 -2.43 6.54
N LEU A 110 -1.01 -3.42 5.72
CA LEU A 110 0.10 -4.32 6.04
C LEU A 110 1.42 -3.55 6.08
N ILE A 111 1.67 -2.70 5.08
CA ILE A 111 2.87 -1.85 5.02
C ILE A 111 2.95 -0.93 6.22
N THR A 112 1.84 -0.27 6.59
CA THR A 112 1.76 0.59 7.78
C THR A 112 2.10 -0.18 9.05
N ALA A 113 1.56 -1.41 9.20
CA ALA A 113 1.83 -2.23 10.36
C ALA A 113 3.30 -2.64 10.45
N VAL A 114 3.93 -2.99 9.31
CA VAL A 114 5.37 -3.28 9.24
C VAL A 114 6.19 -2.05 9.66
N GLY A 115 5.83 -0.85 9.20
CA GLY A 115 6.50 0.39 9.62
C GLY A 115 6.40 0.67 11.12
N ILE A 116 5.24 0.44 11.73
CA ILE A 116 5.08 0.54 13.19
C ILE A 116 5.93 -0.52 13.92
N MET A 117 5.93 -1.76 13.43
CA MET A 117 6.75 -2.82 14.03
C MET A 117 8.25 -2.53 13.89
N LYS A 118 8.66 -1.90 12.78
CA LYS A 118 10.05 -1.44 12.59
C LYS A 118 10.44 -0.39 13.63
N LEU A 119 9.60 0.61 13.90
CA LEU A 119 9.81 1.57 14.97
C LEU A 119 9.87 0.89 16.36
N CYS A 120 9.11 -0.19 16.58
CA CYS A 120 9.21 -0.99 17.80
C CYS A 120 10.57 -1.70 17.90
N ASP A 121 11.07 -2.29 16.81
CA ASP A 121 12.37 -2.96 16.76
C ASP A 121 13.53 -1.98 16.99
N GLU A 122 13.38 -0.75 16.52
CA GLU A 122 14.34 0.36 16.74
C GLU A 122 14.24 0.95 18.16
N GLY A 123 13.28 0.50 18.99
CA GLY A 123 13.08 0.97 20.35
C GLY A 123 12.51 2.39 20.47
N LEU A 124 12.00 2.95 19.37
CA LEU A 124 11.47 4.31 19.32
C LEU A 124 10.03 4.43 19.85
N LEU A 125 9.28 3.33 19.85
CA LEU A 125 7.97 3.20 20.50
C LEU A 125 7.71 1.75 20.92
N THR A 126 6.62 1.53 21.63
CA THR A 126 6.11 0.19 21.95
C THR A 126 4.66 0.05 21.49
N LEU A 127 4.18 -1.17 21.35
CA LEU A 127 2.78 -1.41 21.04
C LEU A 127 1.82 -0.89 22.12
N ASP A 128 2.29 -0.73 23.36
CA ASP A 128 1.51 -0.20 24.49
C ASP A 128 1.66 1.31 24.68
N SER A 129 2.49 1.99 23.83
CA SER A 129 2.61 3.43 23.82
C SER A 129 1.24 4.09 23.57
N LYS A 130 0.88 5.04 24.43
CA LYS A 130 -0.35 5.84 24.27
C LYS A 130 -0.21 6.78 23.09
N VAL A 131 -1.32 6.95 22.36
CA VAL A 131 -1.32 7.80 21.15
C VAL A 131 -1.80 9.20 21.45
N PHE A 132 -2.82 9.36 22.26
CA PHE A 132 -3.45 10.65 22.56
C PHE A 132 -3.34 11.03 24.05
N GLY A 133 -3.65 12.30 24.34
CA GLY A 133 -3.55 12.86 25.68
C GLY A 133 -2.18 13.44 26.00
N PRO A 134 -1.99 13.96 27.23
CA PRO A 134 -0.75 14.70 27.58
C PRO A 134 0.53 13.88 27.44
N GLU A 135 0.47 12.56 27.69
CA GLU A 135 1.60 11.63 27.57
C GLU A 135 1.58 10.86 26.23
N GLY A 136 0.67 11.18 25.33
CA GLY A 136 0.52 10.50 24.05
C GLY A 136 1.52 10.98 23.00
N ILE A 137 1.84 10.12 22.04
CA ILE A 137 2.73 10.45 20.90
C ILE A 137 2.19 11.66 20.13
N LEU A 138 0.88 11.73 19.89
CA LEU A 138 0.18 12.80 19.21
C LEU A 138 -0.52 13.74 20.24
N ASN A 139 0.23 14.24 21.21
CA ASN A 139 -0.26 15.06 22.32
C ASN A 139 -0.77 16.46 21.91
N HIS A 140 -0.54 16.88 20.68
CA HIS A 140 -1.05 18.15 20.14
C HIS A 140 -2.58 18.13 19.91
N PHE A 141 -3.22 16.95 19.86
CA PHE A 141 -4.68 16.84 19.88
C PHE A 141 -5.21 17.06 21.30
N THR A 142 -5.64 18.27 21.61
CA THR A 142 -6.11 18.67 22.96
C THR A 142 -7.63 18.65 23.09
N ASP A 143 -8.37 18.91 22.00
CA ASP A 143 -9.84 18.90 21.99
C ASP A 143 -10.36 17.48 21.74
N ILE A 144 -10.39 16.68 22.80
CA ILE A 144 -10.85 15.29 22.78
C ILE A 144 -12.12 15.17 23.59
N LYS A 145 -13.24 14.91 22.90
CA LYS A 145 -14.58 14.84 23.52
C LYS A 145 -14.73 13.70 24.53
N ASP A 146 -14.16 12.53 24.22
CA ASP A 146 -14.21 11.35 25.09
C ASP A 146 -12.84 11.07 25.67
N LYS A 147 -12.64 11.39 26.95
CA LYS A 147 -11.32 11.25 27.61
C LYS A 147 -10.80 9.83 27.67
N ARG A 148 -11.63 8.80 27.42
CA ARG A 148 -11.17 7.41 27.28
C ARG A 148 -10.20 7.26 26.10
N ALA A 149 -10.25 8.15 25.10
CA ALA A 149 -9.32 8.14 23.97
C ALA A 149 -7.85 8.33 24.42
N HIS A 150 -7.58 8.93 25.59
CA HIS A 150 -6.22 8.99 26.15
C HIS A 150 -5.61 7.61 26.45
N ASN A 151 -6.45 6.57 26.54
CA ASN A 151 -6.00 5.19 26.77
C ASN A 151 -5.83 4.40 25.48
N ILE A 152 -6.03 5.02 24.30
CA ILE A 152 -5.79 4.33 23.02
C ILE A 152 -4.28 4.12 22.85
N THR A 153 -3.90 2.86 22.62
CA THR A 153 -2.51 2.45 22.36
C THR A 153 -2.29 2.19 20.87
N VAL A 154 -1.02 2.12 20.46
CA VAL A 154 -0.60 1.75 19.09
C VAL A 154 -1.18 0.38 18.71
N ARG A 155 -1.09 -0.62 19.60
CA ARG A 155 -1.70 -1.96 19.40
C ARG A 155 -3.18 -1.89 19.07
N GLN A 156 -3.92 -1.07 19.80
CA GLN A 156 -5.38 -0.95 19.63
C GLN A 156 -5.80 -0.27 18.32
N LEU A 157 -4.93 0.54 17.75
CA LEU A 157 -5.12 1.07 16.40
C LEU A 157 -4.84 -0.02 15.35
N LEU A 158 -3.74 -0.76 15.49
CA LEU A 158 -3.33 -1.84 14.57
C LEU A 158 -4.39 -2.95 14.48
N ASN A 159 -4.94 -3.40 15.61
CA ASN A 159 -5.91 -4.50 15.68
C ASN A 159 -7.38 -4.03 15.68
N HIS A 160 -7.62 -2.74 15.39
CA HIS A 160 -8.97 -2.15 15.30
C HIS A 160 -9.80 -2.17 16.58
N THR A 161 -9.15 -2.15 17.75
CA THR A 161 -9.84 -2.12 19.06
C THR A 161 -9.78 -0.76 19.76
N SER A 162 -9.49 0.32 19.01
CA SER A 162 -9.42 1.69 19.53
C SER A 162 -10.76 2.22 20.09
N GLY A 163 -11.88 1.63 19.68
CA GLY A 163 -13.21 2.07 20.04
C GLY A 163 -13.75 3.24 19.21
N PHE A 164 -13.07 3.66 18.14
CA PHE A 164 -13.54 4.74 17.28
C PHE A 164 -14.95 4.47 16.74
N SER A 165 -15.79 5.50 16.76
CA SER A 165 -17.17 5.43 16.28
C SER A 165 -17.24 5.59 14.76
N ARG A 166 -18.11 4.79 14.13
CA ARG A 166 -18.49 4.95 12.72
C ARG A 166 -19.94 5.42 12.56
N ARG A 167 -20.52 6.04 13.61
CA ARG A 167 -21.92 6.48 13.60
C ARG A 167 -22.23 7.44 12.45
N MET A 168 -21.29 8.30 12.09
CA MET A 168 -21.40 9.25 10.98
C MET A 168 -20.78 8.74 9.66
N GLY A 169 -20.55 7.43 9.55
CA GLY A 169 -19.82 6.82 8.44
C GLY A 169 -18.31 6.86 8.66
N ASP A 170 -17.57 6.60 7.61
CA ASP A 170 -16.11 6.69 7.61
C ASP A 170 -15.70 8.06 7.05
N PRO A 171 -15.12 8.95 7.86
CA PRO A 171 -14.81 10.31 7.43
C PRO A 171 -13.81 10.37 6.28
N MET A 172 -12.97 9.34 6.10
CA MET A 172 -12.00 9.29 4.99
C MET A 172 -12.66 9.06 3.62
N PHE A 173 -13.91 8.57 3.61
CA PHE A 173 -14.73 8.39 2.39
C PHE A 173 -15.92 9.35 2.33
N ARG A 174 -15.99 10.32 3.25
CA ARG A 174 -17.02 11.33 3.35
C ARG A 174 -16.43 12.74 3.48
N ILE A 175 -15.39 13.01 2.70
CA ILE A 175 -14.61 14.24 2.76
C ILE A 175 -15.50 15.48 2.61
N ALA A 176 -16.40 15.50 1.60
CA ALA A 176 -17.33 16.61 1.39
C ALA A 176 -18.29 16.83 2.60
N ASP A 177 -18.67 15.75 3.30
CA ASP A 177 -19.47 15.87 4.52
C ASP A 177 -18.65 16.45 5.68
N VAL A 178 -17.40 16.00 5.85
CA VAL A 178 -16.48 16.54 6.86
C VAL A 178 -16.26 18.04 6.61
N MET A 179 -16.03 18.43 5.35
CA MET A 179 -15.88 19.85 4.99
C MET A 179 -17.09 20.68 5.40
N ARG A 180 -18.30 20.18 5.15
CA ARG A 180 -19.56 20.87 5.54
C ARG A 180 -19.76 20.94 7.05
N TRP A 181 -19.47 19.85 7.78
CA TRP A 181 -19.66 19.80 9.23
C TRP A 181 -18.65 20.65 10.01
N GLU A 182 -17.43 20.74 9.48
CA GLU A 182 -16.32 21.51 10.08
C GLU A 182 -16.15 22.90 9.44
N GLU A 183 -17.07 23.30 8.53
CA GLU A 183 -17.04 24.58 7.80
C GLU A 183 -15.71 24.86 7.10
N LEU A 184 -15.09 23.81 6.51
CA LEU A 184 -13.81 23.91 5.84
C LEU A 184 -13.97 24.37 4.39
N ALA A 185 -13.18 25.38 3.99
CA ALA A 185 -13.14 25.88 2.62
C ALA A 185 -12.31 24.99 1.68
N THR A 186 -11.48 24.11 2.21
CA THR A 186 -10.58 23.24 1.44
C THR A 186 -10.62 21.81 1.97
N THR A 187 -10.11 20.87 1.17
CA THR A 187 -9.97 19.46 1.57
C THR A 187 -9.27 19.35 2.92
N PRO A 188 -9.84 18.63 3.90
CA PRO A 188 -9.27 18.49 5.22
C PRO A 188 -7.93 17.77 5.18
N THR A 189 -7.01 18.25 5.99
CA THR A 189 -5.74 17.58 6.27
C THR A 189 -5.96 16.30 7.08
N ALA A 190 -4.95 15.44 7.17
CA ALA A 190 -4.98 14.25 8.02
C ALA A 190 -5.32 14.59 9.47
N ASP A 191 -4.72 15.66 10.01
CA ASP A 191 -4.95 16.08 11.39
C ASP A 191 -6.39 16.58 11.60
N GLN A 192 -6.98 17.28 10.63
CA GLN A 192 -8.39 17.71 10.71
C GLN A 192 -9.36 16.51 10.67
N ILE A 193 -9.07 15.47 9.86
CA ILE A 193 -9.86 14.23 9.87
C ILE A 193 -9.74 13.51 11.21
N ILE A 194 -8.55 13.46 11.80
CA ILE A 194 -8.32 12.87 13.13
C ILE A 194 -9.03 13.68 14.22
N ALA A 195 -8.92 15.01 14.18
CA ALA A 195 -9.62 15.91 15.12
C ALA A 195 -11.14 15.72 15.04
N PHE A 196 -11.70 15.65 13.82
CA PHE A 196 -13.13 15.34 13.62
C PHE A 196 -13.52 14.01 14.29
N GLN A 197 -12.69 12.95 14.13
CA GLN A 197 -12.93 11.66 14.78
C GLN A 197 -12.88 11.77 16.31
N LEU A 198 -11.93 12.54 16.86
CA LEU A 198 -11.77 12.76 18.29
C LEU A 198 -12.87 13.67 18.89
N GLY A 199 -13.54 14.47 18.07
CA GLY A 199 -14.75 15.22 18.39
C GLY A 199 -15.99 14.34 18.62
N MET A 200 -15.90 13.02 18.34
CA MET A 200 -16.96 12.05 18.59
C MET A 200 -16.72 11.24 19.87
N ARG A 201 -17.80 10.77 20.51
CA ARG A 201 -17.68 9.79 21.61
C ARG A 201 -17.24 8.44 21.04
N LEU A 202 -16.36 7.76 21.75
CA LEU A 202 -16.00 6.37 21.45
C LEU A 202 -17.22 5.45 21.55
N ARG A 203 -17.32 4.49 20.63
CA ARG A 203 -18.36 3.45 20.67
C ARG A 203 -18.19 2.49 21.84
N SER A 204 -16.93 2.14 22.14
CA SER A 204 -16.54 1.25 23.24
C SER A 204 -15.29 1.78 23.92
N ALA A 205 -14.96 1.27 25.10
CA ALA A 205 -13.66 1.52 25.69
C ALA A 205 -12.53 0.98 24.78
N PRO A 206 -11.36 1.66 24.71
CA PRO A 206 -10.17 1.13 24.06
C PRO A 206 -9.84 -0.27 24.58
N GLY A 207 -9.44 -1.16 23.67
CA GLY A 207 -9.28 -2.58 23.98
C GLY A 207 -10.59 -3.37 24.02
N GLY A 208 -11.74 -2.76 23.68
CA GLY A 208 -13.05 -3.43 23.54
C GLY A 208 -13.15 -4.30 22.29
N SER A 209 -14.37 -4.57 21.80
CA SER A 209 -14.61 -5.35 20.59
C SER A 209 -14.00 -4.67 19.37
N ALA A 210 -13.37 -5.47 18.50
CA ALA A 210 -12.78 -4.97 17.27
C ALA A 210 -13.83 -4.33 16.36
N GLN A 211 -13.52 -3.13 15.87
CA GLN A 211 -14.28 -2.43 14.86
C GLN A 211 -13.33 -1.83 13.83
N TYR A 212 -13.37 -2.35 12.62
CA TYR A 212 -12.53 -1.87 11.53
C TYR A 212 -12.58 -0.35 11.38
N SER A 213 -11.41 0.30 11.37
CA SER A 213 -11.28 1.76 11.27
C SER A 213 -10.17 2.14 10.29
N ASN A 214 -10.51 2.91 9.25
CA ASN A 214 -9.52 3.53 8.38
C ASN A 214 -8.81 4.68 9.11
N VAL A 215 -9.56 5.51 9.87
CA VAL A 215 -8.96 6.59 10.66
C VAL A 215 -7.91 6.06 11.64
N GLY A 216 -8.09 4.86 12.20
CA GLY A 216 -7.06 4.25 13.05
C GLY A 216 -5.71 4.08 12.33
N TYR A 217 -5.72 3.74 11.05
CA TYR A 217 -4.51 3.61 10.25
C TYR A 217 -3.99 4.96 9.69
N LEU A 218 -4.87 5.95 9.52
CA LEU A 218 -4.43 7.34 9.30
C LEU A 218 -3.69 7.87 10.54
N VAL A 219 -4.19 7.59 11.75
CA VAL A 219 -3.48 7.93 13.00
C VAL A 219 -2.11 7.24 13.06
N LEU A 220 -2.01 5.96 12.67
CA LEU A 220 -0.72 5.26 12.64
C LEU A 220 0.27 5.88 11.66
N SER A 221 -0.17 6.38 10.49
CA SER A 221 0.74 7.12 9.60
C SER A 221 1.25 8.41 10.25
N ARG A 222 0.42 9.14 10.99
CA ARG A 222 0.86 10.32 11.76
C ARG A 222 1.77 9.95 12.94
N VAL A 223 1.56 8.79 13.57
CA VAL A 223 2.50 8.25 14.58
C VAL A 223 3.86 7.99 13.98
N ILE A 224 3.93 7.36 12.78
CA ILE A 224 5.19 7.14 12.07
C ILE A 224 5.90 8.47 11.81
N GLU A 225 5.22 9.46 11.25
CA GLU A 225 5.81 10.78 10.97
C GLU A 225 6.30 11.49 12.23
N LYS A 226 5.50 11.43 13.31
CA LYS A 226 5.87 12.07 14.58
C LYS A 226 7.10 11.47 15.24
N VAL A 227 7.23 10.15 15.17
CA VAL A 227 8.32 9.41 15.82
C VAL A 227 9.59 9.44 14.98
N SER A 228 9.48 9.28 13.66
CA SER A 228 10.62 9.27 12.75
C SER A 228 11.14 10.66 12.38
N GLY A 229 10.29 11.69 12.46
CA GLY A 229 10.62 13.05 12.02
C GLY A 229 10.62 13.28 10.51
N VAL A 230 10.25 12.25 9.70
CA VAL A 230 10.15 12.33 8.24
C VAL A 230 8.74 11.98 7.77
N SER A 231 8.42 12.22 6.49
CA SER A 231 7.09 11.87 5.96
C SER A 231 6.84 10.36 6.02
N TYR A 232 5.56 9.98 6.14
CA TYR A 232 5.10 8.60 6.21
C TYR A 232 5.64 7.74 5.06
N GLU A 233 5.51 8.24 3.81
CA GLU A 233 5.98 7.53 2.62
C GLU A 233 7.50 7.35 2.64
N LYS A 234 8.25 8.42 2.92
CA LYS A 234 9.72 8.39 2.98
C LYS A 234 10.23 7.39 4.02
N TYR A 235 9.67 7.41 5.25
CA TYR A 235 10.08 6.46 6.28
C TYR A 235 9.91 5.01 5.81
N LEU A 236 8.74 4.69 5.24
CA LEU A 236 8.47 3.32 4.79
C LEU A 236 9.34 2.90 3.61
N GLN A 237 9.60 3.80 2.67
CA GLN A 237 10.50 3.51 1.55
C GLN A 237 11.93 3.22 2.05
N GLU A 238 12.46 4.03 2.95
CA GLU A 238 13.86 3.93 3.40
C GLU A 238 14.09 2.79 4.41
N HIS A 239 13.15 2.56 5.34
CA HIS A 239 13.34 1.63 6.46
C HIS A 239 12.64 0.27 6.29
N VAL A 240 11.71 0.14 5.34
CA VAL A 240 10.94 -1.08 5.14
C VAL A 240 11.07 -1.59 3.70
N LEU A 241 10.68 -0.77 2.71
CA LEU A 241 10.49 -1.24 1.35
C LEU A 241 11.81 -1.48 0.61
N ARG A 242 12.73 -0.51 0.59
CA ARG A 242 14.06 -0.68 -0.02
C ARG A 242 14.87 -1.81 0.64
N PRO A 243 14.95 -1.92 1.98
CA PRO A 243 15.57 -3.08 2.62
C PRO A 243 14.92 -4.43 2.26
N ALA A 244 13.62 -4.45 1.97
CA ALA A 244 12.93 -5.63 1.46
C ALA A 244 13.18 -5.90 -0.04
N GLY A 245 13.84 -4.98 -0.77
CA GLY A 245 14.03 -5.05 -2.22
C GLY A 245 12.81 -4.59 -3.03
N CYS A 246 11.96 -3.74 -2.45
CA CYS A 246 10.79 -3.15 -3.10
C CYS A 246 11.07 -1.66 -3.37
N TYR A 247 11.21 -1.29 -4.64
CA TYR A 247 11.65 0.04 -5.04
C TYR A 247 10.55 0.88 -5.72
N ASP A 248 9.50 0.22 -6.22
CA ASP A 248 8.44 0.84 -7.01
C ASP A 248 7.07 0.78 -6.30
N MET A 249 7.10 0.98 -4.98
CA MET A 249 5.91 1.12 -4.15
C MET A 249 5.76 2.57 -3.69
N HIS A 250 4.62 3.20 -3.99
CA HIS A 250 4.38 4.62 -3.80
C HIS A 250 2.98 4.92 -3.23
N ILE A 251 2.79 6.14 -2.73
CA ILE A 251 1.46 6.66 -2.42
C ILE A 251 0.77 7.09 -3.72
N ALA A 252 -0.37 6.48 -4.02
CA ALA A 252 -1.18 6.73 -5.21
C ALA A 252 -1.64 8.18 -5.32
N ARG A 253 -1.83 8.65 -6.55
CA ARG A 253 -2.40 9.96 -6.86
C ARG A 253 -3.91 9.85 -7.08
N ASN A 254 -4.62 11.00 -7.06
CA ASN A 254 -6.07 11.04 -7.12
C ASN A 254 -6.63 10.96 -8.54
N TYR A 255 -5.91 11.50 -9.52
CA TYR A 255 -6.43 11.70 -10.88
C TYR A 255 -5.72 10.83 -11.91
N TYR A 256 -6.41 10.56 -13.03
CA TYR A 256 -5.90 9.72 -14.12
C TYR A 256 -4.55 10.19 -14.67
N GLN A 257 -4.39 11.52 -14.85
CA GLN A 257 -3.20 12.12 -15.44
C GLN A 257 -1.98 12.13 -14.50
N GLU A 258 -2.21 11.90 -13.21
CA GLU A 258 -1.17 11.91 -12.17
C GLU A 258 -0.59 10.52 -11.89
N ARG A 259 -1.11 9.48 -12.56
CA ARG A 259 -0.65 8.10 -12.38
C ARG A 259 0.84 7.96 -12.70
N PHE A 260 1.48 7.03 -12.04
CA PHE A 260 2.84 6.62 -12.40
C PHE A 260 2.86 6.00 -13.80
N PRO A 261 3.98 6.05 -14.55
CA PRO A 261 4.05 5.57 -15.93
C PRO A 261 3.60 4.11 -16.11
N ASN A 262 3.92 3.24 -15.15
CA ASN A 262 3.54 1.84 -15.11
C ASN A 262 2.31 1.56 -14.23
N GLU A 263 1.63 2.59 -13.71
CA GLU A 263 0.38 2.39 -12.98
C GLU A 263 -0.76 2.07 -13.95
N VAL A 264 -1.53 1.05 -13.62
CA VAL A 264 -2.68 0.64 -14.45
C VAL A 264 -3.81 1.67 -14.43
N LYS A 265 -4.67 1.66 -15.44
CA LYS A 265 -5.94 2.38 -15.41
C LYS A 265 -6.96 1.59 -14.59
N TYR A 266 -7.76 2.31 -13.78
CA TYR A 266 -8.80 1.74 -12.93
C TYR A 266 -10.19 1.86 -13.56
N TYR A 267 -11.01 0.83 -13.37
CA TYR A 267 -12.35 0.70 -13.93
C TYR A 267 -13.35 0.42 -12.82
N GLY A 268 -14.32 1.33 -12.64
CA GLY A 268 -15.50 1.10 -11.83
C GLY A 268 -16.36 0.00 -12.46
N HIS A 269 -17.31 -0.53 -11.68
CA HIS A 269 -18.24 -1.53 -12.20
C HIS A 269 -19.35 -0.92 -13.09
N ASP A 270 -19.59 0.39 -13.00
CA ASP A 270 -20.71 1.10 -13.61
C ASP A 270 -20.36 2.50 -14.17
N GLU A 271 -19.06 2.86 -14.24
CA GLU A 271 -18.58 4.19 -14.64
C GLU A 271 -19.27 5.34 -13.88
N GLU A 272 -19.62 5.10 -12.62
CA GLU A 272 -20.34 6.06 -11.79
C GLU A 272 -19.56 7.36 -11.62
N ARG A 273 -20.23 8.48 -11.93
CA ARG A 273 -19.72 9.82 -11.67
C ARG A 273 -20.32 10.37 -10.39
N ILE A 274 -19.46 10.84 -9.51
CA ILE A 274 -19.85 11.49 -8.26
C ILE A 274 -19.17 12.85 -8.15
N GLU A 275 -19.65 13.69 -7.24
CA GLU A 275 -18.99 14.95 -6.93
C GLU A 275 -17.56 14.70 -6.45
N SER A 276 -16.62 15.51 -6.94
CA SER A 276 -15.22 15.44 -6.55
C SER A 276 -15.05 15.61 -5.03
N TYR A 277 -14.15 14.81 -4.45
CA TYR A 277 -13.88 14.84 -3.00
C TYR A 277 -13.43 16.21 -2.49
N ASP A 278 -12.90 17.08 -3.37
CA ASP A 278 -12.34 18.38 -3.03
C ASP A 278 -13.41 19.48 -2.85
N GLY A 279 -14.69 19.15 -2.99
CA GLY A 279 -15.80 20.08 -2.86
C GLY A 279 -15.96 21.07 -4.03
N SER A 280 -15.24 20.85 -5.14
CA SER A 280 -15.29 21.71 -6.33
C SER A 280 -16.62 21.67 -7.09
N GLY A 281 -17.51 20.73 -6.78
CA GLY A 281 -18.75 20.47 -7.51
C GLY A 281 -18.56 19.79 -8.86
N VAL A 282 -17.32 19.49 -9.26
CA VAL A 282 -17.01 18.82 -10.53
C VAL A 282 -17.38 17.34 -10.43
N MET A 283 -18.17 16.85 -11.41
CA MET A 283 -18.52 15.44 -11.49
C MET A 283 -17.36 14.61 -12.10
N ARG A 284 -16.85 13.64 -11.35
CA ARG A 284 -15.71 12.81 -11.73
C ARG A 284 -16.07 11.32 -11.64
N LEU A 285 -15.34 10.47 -12.37
CA LEU A 285 -15.37 9.03 -12.13
C LEU A 285 -14.96 8.76 -10.68
N ARG A 286 -15.66 7.87 -10.00
CA ARG A 286 -15.42 7.55 -8.59
C ARG A 286 -13.96 7.14 -8.32
N GLU A 287 -13.33 6.43 -9.23
CA GLU A 287 -11.93 5.99 -9.17
C GLU A 287 -10.91 7.11 -9.43
N TYR A 288 -11.35 8.26 -9.99
CA TYR A 288 -10.51 9.39 -10.36
C TYR A 288 -11.05 10.72 -9.83
N GLY A 289 -10.87 10.95 -8.54
CA GLY A 289 -11.27 12.16 -7.85
C GLY A 289 -12.61 12.06 -7.12
N GLY A 290 -13.30 10.91 -7.14
CA GLY A 290 -14.47 10.68 -6.28
C GLY A 290 -14.08 10.42 -4.83
N ASN A 291 -12.86 9.91 -4.59
CA ASN A 291 -12.27 9.74 -3.26
C ASN A 291 -10.90 10.40 -3.21
N ASN A 292 -10.51 10.89 -2.02
CA ASN A 292 -9.15 11.36 -1.77
C ASN A 292 -8.21 10.18 -1.53
N ILE A 293 -7.67 9.59 -2.60
CA ILE A 293 -6.82 8.39 -2.51
C ILE A 293 -5.51 8.71 -1.77
N THR A 294 -4.83 9.78 -2.16
CA THR A 294 -3.58 10.22 -1.50
C THR A 294 -3.82 10.45 0.00
N GLY A 295 -4.95 11.04 0.38
CA GLY A 295 -5.32 11.28 1.77
C GLY A 295 -5.62 10.03 2.59
N LEU A 296 -5.81 8.86 1.96
CA LEU A 296 -5.96 7.59 2.69
C LEU A 296 -4.65 7.17 3.39
N GLN A 297 -3.50 7.61 2.93
CA GLN A 297 -2.19 7.32 3.52
C GLN A 297 -2.07 5.85 4.01
N GLY A 298 -1.76 5.64 5.28
CA GLY A 298 -1.62 4.32 5.90
C GLY A 298 -2.86 3.42 5.86
N ALA A 299 -4.03 3.98 5.57
CA ALA A 299 -5.27 3.22 5.50
C ALA A 299 -5.51 2.56 4.13
N GLY A 300 -4.92 3.09 3.03
CA GLY A 300 -5.29 2.55 1.72
C GLY A 300 -4.66 3.18 0.49
N ALA A 301 -3.60 3.99 0.62
CA ALA A 301 -3.09 4.78 -0.49
C ALA A 301 -1.98 4.13 -1.33
N TRP A 302 -1.37 3.02 -0.90
CA TRP A 302 -0.23 2.44 -1.61
C TRP A 302 -0.61 1.80 -2.95
N VAL A 303 0.29 1.98 -3.93
CA VAL A 303 0.38 1.18 -5.16
C VAL A 303 1.59 0.27 -5.10
N ALA A 304 1.49 -0.89 -5.73
CA ALA A 304 2.56 -1.87 -5.84
C ALA A 304 2.33 -2.83 -7.01
N SER A 305 3.39 -3.47 -7.51
CA SER A 305 3.28 -4.68 -8.32
C SER A 305 2.98 -5.90 -7.43
N ALA A 306 2.43 -6.95 -8.03
CA ALA A 306 2.20 -8.21 -7.31
C ALA A 306 3.53 -8.87 -6.90
N ALA A 307 4.59 -8.70 -7.70
CA ALA A 307 5.92 -9.23 -7.43
C ALA A 307 6.58 -8.57 -6.22
N GLU A 308 6.60 -7.23 -6.16
CA GLU A 308 7.16 -6.52 -5.01
C GLU A 308 6.33 -6.72 -3.74
N MET A 309 4.99 -6.77 -3.86
CA MET A 309 4.17 -7.09 -2.71
C MET A 309 4.45 -8.50 -2.16
N MET A 310 4.72 -9.48 -3.03
CA MET A 310 5.13 -10.81 -2.62
C MET A 310 6.54 -10.82 -2.00
N ARG A 311 7.45 -9.99 -2.53
CA ARG A 311 8.78 -9.79 -1.95
C ARG A 311 8.71 -9.23 -0.53
N LEU A 312 7.86 -8.21 -0.30
CA LEU A 312 7.61 -7.70 1.04
C LEU A 312 7.04 -8.77 1.98
N VAL A 313 6.11 -9.61 1.50
CA VAL A 313 5.54 -10.71 2.30
C VAL A 313 6.63 -11.72 2.71
N ALA A 314 7.54 -12.06 1.80
CA ALA A 314 8.70 -12.91 2.11
C ALA A 314 9.65 -12.27 3.14
N SER A 315 9.78 -10.93 3.13
CA SER A 315 10.66 -10.19 4.05
C SER A 315 10.06 -9.94 5.45
N ILE A 316 8.90 -10.56 5.76
CA ILE A 316 8.22 -10.47 7.07
C ILE A 316 7.62 -11.81 7.48
N ASP A 317 8.14 -12.92 6.98
CA ASP A 317 7.55 -14.24 7.21
C ASP A 317 8.28 -15.08 8.27
N GLY A 318 9.41 -14.62 8.76
CA GLY A 318 10.20 -15.26 9.80
C GLY A 318 11.05 -16.42 9.30
N LYS A 319 11.24 -16.56 7.98
CA LYS A 319 12.08 -17.57 7.37
C LYS A 319 13.46 -17.01 6.97
N PRO A 320 14.46 -17.84 6.76
CA PRO A 320 15.84 -17.37 6.60
C PRO A 320 16.29 -17.09 5.15
N THR A 321 15.53 -17.52 4.13
CA THR A 321 15.99 -17.46 2.72
C THR A 321 15.95 -16.02 2.21
N VAL A 322 14.84 -15.31 2.46
CA VAL A 322 14.72 -13.87 2.22
C VAL A 322 14.91 -13.15 3.54
N PRO A 323 15.90 -12.26 3.67
CA PRO A 323 16.13 -11.54 4.94
C PRO A 323 14.90 -10.77 5.37
N ASP A 324 14.47 -10.99 6.64
CA ASP A 324 13.38 -10.23 7.23
C ASP A 324 13.79 -8.79 7.53
N VAL A 325 12.91 -7.83 7.25
CA VAL A 325 13.07 -6.42 7.65
C VAL A 325 12.69 -6.17 9.11
N LEU A 326 12.05 -7.14 9.75
CA LEU A 326 11.63 -7.14 11.15
C LEU A 326 12.36 -8.20 11.95
N SER A 327 12.45 -7.97 13.26
CA SER A 327 12.93 -9.01 14.19
C SER A 327 11.95 -10.18 14.25
N ALA A 328 12.44 -11.37 14.54
CA ALA A 328 11.59 -12.57 14.75
C ALA A 328 10.49 -12.35 15.82
N LYS A 329 10.78 -11.54 16.84
CA LYS A 329 9.81 -11.13 17.85
C LYS A 329 8.66 -10.33 17.24
N SER A 330 8.97 -9.34 16.38
CA SER A 330 7.97 -8.49 15.72
C SER A 330 7.14 -9.27 14.71
N VAL A 331 7.76 -10.17 13.94
CA VAL A 331 7.04 -11.09 13.04
C VAL A 331 6.05 -11.97 13.81
N ALA A 332 6.48 -12.56 14.92
CA ALA A 332 5.59 -13.38 15.78
C ALA A 332 4.45 -12.53 16.37
N GLU A 333 4.74 -11.31 16.81
CA GLU A 333 3.74 -10.41 17.39
C GLU A 333 2.69 -9.97 16.36
N MET A 334 3.05 -9.80 15.09
CA MET A 334 2.09 -9.48 14.01
C MET A 334 1.04 -10.57 13.81
N ARG A 335 1.31 -11.82 14.22
CA ARG A 335 0.40 -12.97 14.15
C ARG A 335 -0.39 -13.17 15.45
N ASN A 336 -0.03 -12.46 16.52
CA ASN A 336 -0.62 -12.63 17.85
C ASN A 336 -2.03 -12.01 17.91
N ILE A 337 -3.04 -12.88 18.00
CA ILE A 337 -4.45 -12.50 18.20
C ILE A 337 -4.79 -12.67 19.67
N THR A 338 -4.98 -11.56 20.38
CA THR A 338 -5.23 -11.57 21.83
C THR A 338 -6.60 -12.11 22.20
N ARG A 339 -7.60 -11.95 21.31
CA ARG A 339 -8.97 -12.46 21.52
C ARG A 339 -9.57 -12.99 20.23
N LYS A 340 -10.43 -13.99 20.32
CA LYS A 340 -11.19 -14.49 19.17
C LYS A 340 -12.03 -13.37 18.55
N GLY A 341 -11.84 -13.14 17.24
CA GLY A 341 -12.53 -12.11 16.48
C GLY A 341 -11.76 -10.78 16.35
N ASP A 342 -10.62 -10.64 17.02
CA ASP A 342 -9.71 -9.52 16.80
C ASP A 342 -8.92 -9.71 15.47
N TYR A 343 -8.39 -8.60 14.95
CA TYR A 343 -7.48 -8.63 13.83
C TYR A 343 -6.05 -8.91 14.32
N ALA A 344 -5.28 -9.62 13.52
CA ALA A 344 -3.83 -9.63 13.65
C ALA A 344 -3.24 -8.29 13.20
N LEU A 345 -2.01 -7.94 13.64
CA LEU A 345 -1.44 -6.62 13.36
C LEU A 345 -1.12 -6.50 11.86
N GLY A 346 -1.88 -5.66 11.16
CA GLY A 346 -1.77 -5.48 9.71
C GLY A 346 -2.50 -6.53 8.87
N TRP A 347 -2.69 -7.74 9.35
CA TRP A 347 -3.41 -8.81 8.64
C TRP A 347 -4.92 -8.76 8.95
N ALA A 348 -5.74 -9.10 7.95
CA ALA A 348 -7.19 -9.15 8.14
C ALA A 348 -7.66 -10.44 8.80
N ARG A 349 -6.96 -11.54 8.55
CA ARG A 349 -7.26 -12.87 9.12
C ARG A 349 -5.97 -13.64 9.35
N TYR A 350 -5.92 -14.36 10.45
CA TYR A 350 -4.91 -15.37 10.76
C TYR A 350 -5.59 -16.67 11.11
N ASN A 351 -5.17 -17.76 10.51
CA ASN A 351 -5.64 -19.11 10.86
C ASN A 351 -4.47 -19.91 11.46
N ALA A 352 -4.46 -20.02 12.79
CA ALA A 352 -3.41 -20.72 13.52
C ALA A 352 -3.33 -22.23 13.22
N SER A 353 -4.41 -22.86 12.68
CA SER A 353 -4.39 -24.29 12.37
C SER A 353 -3.54 -24.65 11.15
N ASN A 354 -3.32 -23.70 10.23
CA ASN A 354 -2.55 -23.90 9.02
C ASN A 354 -1.55 -22.76 8.69
N GLY A 355 -1.33 -21.86 9.66
CA GLY A 355 -0.40 -20.74 9.52
C GLY A 355 -0.76 -19.73 8.42
N SER A 356 -2.01 -19.71 7.90
CA SER A 356 -2.35 -18.79 6.82
C SER A 356 -2.67 -17.39 7.32
N LEU A 357 -2.15 -16.39 6.63
CA LEU A 357 -2.37 -14.97 6.85
C LEU A 357 -2.99 -14.36 5.59
N ILE A 358 -4.13 -13.69 5.76
CA ILE A 358 -4.85 -13.09 4.64
C ILE A 358 -4.97 -11.59 4.85
N ARG A 359 -4.63 -10.84 3.81
CA ARG A 359 -4.92 -9.41 3.71
C ARG A 359 -5.66 -9.12 2.43
N THR A 360 -6.75 -8.33 2.52
CA THR A 360 -7.54 -7.93 1.36
C THR A 360 -7.67 -6.42 1.30
N GLY A 361 -7.88 -5.92 0.09
CA GLY A 361 -8.19 -4.53 -0.18
C GLY A 361 -9.26 -4.42 -1.25
N THR A 362 -10.17 -3.44 -1.12
CA THR A 362 -11.11 -3.09 -2.17
C THR A 362 -11.46 -1.62 -2.09
N MET A 363 -11.58 -1.02 -3.24
CA MET A 363 -11.94 0.36 -3.44
C MET A 363 -12.50 0.49 -4.86
N SER A 364 -13.12 1.62 -5.23
CA SER A 364 -13.53 1.82 -6.62
C SER A 364 -12.35 1.62 -7.57
N GLY A 365 -12.56 0.79 -8.58
CA GLY A 365 -11.57 0.46 -9.60
C GLY A 365 -10.53 -0.60 -9.21
N THR A 366 -10.49 -1.12 -7.97
CA THR A 366 -9.45 -2.08 -7.59
C THR A 366 -9.89 -3.10 -6.55
N CYS A 367 -9.30 -4.30 -6.64
CA CYS A 367 -9.32 -5.31 -5.58
C CYS A 367 -7.93 -5.92 -5.41
N ALA A 368 -7.57 -6.19 -4.15
CA ALA A 368 -6.32 -6.83 -3.77
C ALA A 368 -6.58 -8.03 -2.86
N TYR A 369 -5.86 -9.10 -3.08
CA TYR A 369 -5.90 -10.31 -2.25
C TYR A 369 -4.49 -10.84 -2.04
N ILE A 370 -4.07 -10.97 -0.79
CA ILE A 370 -2.80 -11.52 -0.35
C ILE A 370 -3.12 -12.73 0.52
N ASP A 371 -2.58 -13.89 0.20
CA ASP A 371 -2.71 -15.15 0.96
C ASP A 371 -1.29 -15.71 1.19
N TYR A 372 -0.74 -15.45 2.36
CA TYR A 372 0.50 -16.07 2.80
C TYR A 372 0.22 -17.40 3.49
N ARG A 373 1.03 -18.42 3.19
CA ARG A 373 0.94 -19.75 3.79
C ARG A 373 2.31 -20.24 4.22
N GLU A 374 2.46 -20.47 5.50
CA GLU A 374 3.72 -20.89 6.09
C GLU A 374 4.32 -22.15 5.46
N ASN A 375 3.48 -23.16 5.22
CA ASN A 375 3.86 -24.45 4.66
C ASN A 375 3.11 -24.76 3.36
N GLY A 376 3.08 -23.81 2.42
CA GLY A 376 2.32 -23.97 1.19
C GLY A 376 2.63 -22.93 0.16
N ILE A 377 1.76 -22.83 -0.83
CA ILE A 377 1.87 -21.86 -1.90
C ILE A 377 1.16 -20.58 -1.48
N SER A 378 1.91 -19.48 -1.42
CA SER A 378 1.43 -18.13 -1.17
C SER A 378 1.16 -17.41 -2.48
N TYR A 379 0.20 -16.46 -2.48
CA TYR A 379 -0.09 -15.69 -3.69
C TYR A 379 -0.57 -14.28 -3.39
N VAL A 380 -0.27 -13.36 -4.32
CA VAL A 380 -0.82 -12.02 -4.41
C VAL A 380 -1.59 -11.90 -5.71
N PHE A 381 -2.83 -11.41 -5.65
CA PHE A 381 -3.65 -11.15 -6.82
C PHE A 381 -4.26 -9.76 -6.75
N PHE A 382 -3.98 -8.95 -7.76
CA PHE A 382 -4.54 -7.61 -7.93
C PHE A 382 -5.42 -7.52 -9.16
N THR A 383 -6.45 -6.67 -9.11
CA THR A 383 -7.24 -6.28 -10.28
C THR A 383 -7.31 -4.76 -10.40
N ASN A 384 -7.37 -4.26 -11.62
CA ASN A 384 -7.65 -2.85 -11.92
C ASN A 384 -9.15 -2.60 -12.16
N THR A 385 -10.00 -3.49 -11.71
CA THR A 385 -11.45 -3.39 -11.87
C THR A 385 -12.13 -3.75 -10.55
N SER A 386 -13.06 -2.92 -10.08
CA SER A 386 -13.92 -3.26 -8.96
C SER A 386 -15.21 -3.94 -9.41
N ASN A 387 -15.90 -4.61 -8.47
CA ASN A 387 -17.14 -5.31 -8.72
C ASN A 387 -18.26 -4.80 -7.80
N TYR A 388 -19.51 -4.82 -8.24
CA TYR A 388 -20.68 -4.36 -7.46
C TYR A 388 -20.80 -5.01 -6.07
N ARG A 389 -20.21 -6.19 -5.85
CA ARG A 389 -20.20 -6.90 -4.57
C ARG A 389 -19.24 -6.26 -3.53
N GLY A 390 -18.47 -5.24 -3.93
CA GLY A 390 -17.56 -4.53 -3.03
C GLY A 390 -16.60 -5.48 -2.31
N ALA A 391 -16.42 -5.29 -1.00
CA ALA A 391 -15.45 -6.06 -0.20
C ALA A 391 -15.69 -7.58 -0.24
N THR A 392 -16.93 -8.05 -0.43
CA THR A 392 -17.22 -9.50 -0.48
C THR A 392 -16.69 -10.16 -1.75
N PHE A 393 -16.42 -9.38 -2.80
CA PHE A 393 -15.83 -9.89 -4.04
C PHE A 393 -14.43 -10.48 -3.82
N THR A 394 -13.67 -9.97 -2.86
CA THR A 394 -12.34 -10.50 -2.53
C THR A 394 -12.38 -11.99 -2.13
N ASN A 395 -13.48 -12.47 -1.53
CA ASN A 395 -13.64 -13.91 -1.24
C ASN A 395 -13.77 -14.74 -2.54
N SER A 396 -14.38 -14.15 -3.60
CA SER A 396 -14.45 -14.78 -4.92
C SER A 396 -13.07 -14.86 -5.58
N ILE A 397 -12.23 -13.80 -5.43
CA ILE A 397 -10.85 -13.79 -5.90
C ILE A 397 -10.06 -14.92 -5.22
N GLY A 398 -10.04 -14.97 -3.89
CA GLY A 398 -9.28 -15.99 -3.15
C GLY A 398 -9.71 -17.43 -3.50
N ARG A 399 -11.02 -17.68 -3.73
CA ARG A 399 -11.51 -18.97 -4.21
C ARG A 399 -11.01 -19.24 -5.61
N MET A 400 -11.15 -18.27 -6.50
CA MET A 400 -10.75 -18.41 -7.92
C MET A 400 -9.28 -18.77 -8.05
N VAL A 401 -8.37 -18.07 -7.34
CA VAL A 401 -6.93 -18.36 -7.43
C VAL A 401 -6.62 -19.77 -6.91
N ARG A 402 -7.20 -20.17 -5.77
CA ARG A 402 -7.01 -21.55 -5.27
C ARG A 402 -7.53 -22.59 -6.25
N ASP A 403 -8.70 -22.40 -6.83
CA ASP A 403 -9.26 -23.30 -7.85
C ASP A 403 -8.43 -23.29 -9.14
N ALA A 404 -7.84 -22.17 -9.52
CA ALA A 404 -6.93 -22.06 -10.65
C ALA A 404 -5.64 -22.86 -10.41
N MET A 405 -5.04 -22.71 -9.24
CA MET A 405 -3.80 -23.43 -8.86
C MET A 405 -3.96 -24.95 -8.89
N THR A 406 -5.15 -25.52 -8.65
CA THR A 406 -5.38 -26.97 -8.80
C THR A 406 -5.27 -27.48 -10.24
N ARG A 407 -5.14 -26.59 -11.22
CA ARG A 407 -5.03 -26.91 -12.67
C ARG A 407 -3.60 -26.84 -13.18
N VAL A 408 -2.64 -26.49 -12.31
CA VAL A 408 -1.23 -26.54 -12.63
C VAL A 408 -0.82 -28.00 -12.74
N GLU A 409 -0.23 -28.36 -13.88
CA GLU A 409 0.20 -29.75 -14.13
C GLU A 409 1.48 -30.07 -13.37
N GLU A 410 2.42 -29.13 -13.34
CA GLU A 410 3.70 -29.27 -12.66
C GLU A 410 4.18 -27.88 -12.20
N TRP A 411 4.50 -27.75 -10.92
CA TRP A 411 5.07 -26.53 -10.38
C TRP A 411 6.57 -26.46 -10.70
N PRO A 412 7.10 -25.27 -11.13
CA PRO A 412 8.53 -25.13 -11.36
C PRO A 412 9.29 -25.22 -10.03
N SER A 413 10.20 -26.22 -9.93
CA SER A 413 10.97 -26.50 -8.72
C SER A 413 12.30 -25.74 -8.64
N ASP A 414 12.84 -25.29 -9.79
CA ASP A 414 14.22 -24.79 -9.92
C ASP A 414 14.24 -23.29 -10.22
N ARG A 415 13.19 -22.57 -9.78
CA ARG A 415 12.98 -21.21 -10.20
C ARG A 415 12.77 -20.28 -9.02
N ASP A 416 13.56 -19.22 -9.01
CA ASP A 416 13.33 -18.08 -8.12
C ASP A 416 13.50 -16.77 -8.89
N MET A 417 12.38 -16.10 -9.18
CA MET A 417 12.39 -14.81 -9.87
C MET A 417 12.73 -13.63 -8.95
N PHE A 418 12.87 -13.83 -7.65
CA PHE A 418 13.44 -12.81 -6.77
C PHE A 418 14.94 -12.62 -6.98
N VAL A 419 15.61 -13.61 -7.58
CA VAL A 419 17.04 -13.64 -7.85
C VAL A 419 17.29 -13.62 -9.38
N ALA A 420 16.46 -12.90 -10.14
CA ALA A 420 16.64 -12.77 -11.57
C ALA A 420 18.03 -12.17 -11.87
N VAL A 421 18.94 -13.00 -12.39
CA VAL A 421 20.28 -12.57 -12.82
C VAL A 421 20.11 -11.78 -14.12
N PRO A 422 20.71 -10.59 -14.27
CA PRO A 422 20.73 -9.89 -15.54
C PRO A 422 21.35 -10.82 -16.59
N GLN A 423 20.68 -11.05 -17.71
CA GLN A 423 21.34 -11.66 -18.85
C GLN A 423 22.49 -10.74 -19.26
N THR A 424 23.71 -11.10 -18.94
CA THR A 424 24.88 -10.52 -19.58
C THR A 424 24.74 -10.81 -21.06
N THR A 425 24.42 -9.81 -21.87
CA THR A 425 24.64 -9.86 -23.31
C THR A 425 26.14 -10.06 -23.47
N GLU A 426 26.54 -11.28 -23.78
CA GLU A 426 27.88 -11.56 -24.29
C GLU A 426 28.05 -10.65 -25.52
N SER A 427 28.82 -9.59 -25.39
CA SER A 427 29.35 -8.86 -26.53
C SER A 427 30.22 -9.84 -27.28
N GLU A 428 29.79 -10.25 -28.47
CA GLU A 428 30.63 -10.90 -29.44
C GLU A 428 31.92 -10.09 -29.59
N SER A 429 33.00 -10.59 -28.98
CA SER A 429 34.32 -10.13 -29.30
C SER A 429 34.67 -10.73 -30.68
N THR A 430 34.36 -10.01 -31.73
CA THR A 430 35.00 -10.24 -33.02
C THR A 430 36.49 -9.98 -32.85
N THR A 431 37.24 -11.04 -32.66
CA THR A 431 38.69 -11.04 -32.89
C THR A 431 38.91 -10.92 -34.38
N ASP A 432 39.14 -9.70 -34.82
CA ASP A 432 39.74 -9.46 -36.15
C ASP A 432 41.21 -9.82 -36.09
N SER A 433 41.51 -11.03 -36.57
CA SER A 433 42.86 -11.48 -36.82
C SER A 433 43.27 -10.97 -38.19
N GLY A 434 43.79 -9.76 -38.24
CA GLY A 434 44.47 -9.23 -39.41
C GLY A 434 45.78 -9.97 -39.63
N ASP A 435 45.81 -10.88 -40.60
CA ASP A 435 47.04 -11.37 -41.22
C ASP A 435 47.71 -10.24 -42.02
N ILE A 436 48.93 -9.94 -41.61
CA ILE A 436 49.86 -9.15 -42.41
C ILE A 436 50.90 -10.11 -43.02
N SER A 437 50.89 -10.29 -44.27
CA SER A 437 52.04 -10.69 -45.08
C SER A 437 52.18 -9.85 -46.33
#